data_9b43c9a13f5b8d07d685eb52532a28c3
#
_entry.id   9b43c9a13f5b8d07d685eb52532a28c3
#
_cell.length_a   1.000
_cell.length_b   1.000
_cell.length_c   1.000
_cell.angle_alpha   90.00
_cell.angle_beta   90.00
_cell.angle_gamma   90.00
#
_symmetry.space_group_name_H-M   'P 1'
#
loop_
_entity.id
_entity.type
_entity.pdbx_description
1 polymer ?
#
loop_
_entity_poly.entity_id
_entity_poly.type
_entity_poly.pdbx_seq_one_letter_code
_entity_poly.pdbx_strand_id
1 'polypeptide(L)'
;PLPADSVFCRAAVARVPVREASKLCGEASELGFGSAKAGFLASVSLTAGIGTNHTSGSDFTFGEQVKNGWNNSIGLSISVPIFNNRQTKSAVEKAKLQYQTSQLTLLDEQKTLYKTIEGLWLDANSAQQRYAAAIEKLHSTQTSYELVSEQFNAGMKNTVELLTEKNNLLQAQQELLQSKYMAILNTQLLKFYQGDKITL
;
A
#
# COMPACT_ATOMS: atom_id res chain seq x y z
N PRO A 1 -17.40 -11.57 20.04
CA PRO A 1 -16.04 -12.02 20.33
C PRO A 1 -15.24 -12.02 19.03
N LEU A 2 -14.09 -11.30 19.03
CA LEU A 2 -13.17 -11.29 17.91
C LEU A 2 -12.49 -12.67 17.77
N PRO A 3 -12.24 -13.17 16.54
CA PRO A 3 -11.58 -14.46 16.33
C PRO A 3 -10.15 -14.46 16.88
N ALA A 4 -9.60 -15.67 17.14
CA ALA A 4 -8.28 -15.83 17.71
C ALA A 4 -7.18 -15.20 16.81
N ASP A 5 -6.30 -14.44 17.43
CA ASP A 5 -5.31 -13.54 16.84
C ASP A 5 -4.46 -14.17 15.69
N SER A 6 -3.83 -15.32 15.91
CA SER A 6 -2.87 -15.89 14.96
C SER A 6 -3.48 -16.45 13.66
N VAL A 7 -4.69 -17.01 13.74
CA VAL A 7 -5.40 -17.55 12.56
C VAL A 7 -5.97 -16.41 11.71
N PHE A 8 -6.47 -15.39 12.39
CA PHE A 8 -6.99 -14.19 11.78
C PHE A 8 -5.93 -13.43 10.97
N CYS A 9 -4.78 -13.13 11.58
CA CYS A 9 -3.68 -12.41 10.93
C CYS A 9 -3.16 -13.15 9.69
N ARG A 10 -3.04 -14.47 9.73
CA ARG A 10 -2.58 -15.27 8.58
C ARG A 10 -3.55 -15.22 7.40
N ALA A 11 -4.85 -15.30 7.65
CA ALA A 11 -5.88 -15.25 6.61
C ALA A 11 -5.97 -13.85 5.96
N ALA A 12 -5.87 -12.79 6.75
CA ALA A 12 -5.89 -11.41 6.28
C ALA A 12 -4.65 -11.09 5.42
N VAL A 13 -3.44 -11.45 5.86
CA VAL A 13 -2.19 -11.27 5.09
C VAL A 13 -2.25 -11.97 3.72
N ALA A 14 -2.97 -13.07 3.59
CA ALA A 14 -3.08 -13.80 2.33
C ALA A 14 -3.95 -13.08 1.27
N ARG A 15 -4.88 -12.22 1.69
CA ARG A 15 -5.89 -11.59 0.81
C ARG A 15 -5.57 -10.16 0.40
N VAL A 16 -4.59 -9.52 1.03
CA VAL A 16 -4.28 -8.11 0.76
C VAL A 16 -3.53 -7.96 -0.57
N PRO A 17 -3.98 -7.07 -1.50
CA PRO A 17 -3.37 -6.84 -2.81
C PRO A 17 -1.89 -6.44 -2.76
N VAL A 18 -1.43 -5.81 -1.67
CA VAL A 18 -0.04 -5.40 -1.48
C VAL A 18 0.93 -6.58 -1.56
N ARG A 19 0.56 -7.74 -0.98
CA ARG A 19 1.38 -8.95 -1.06
C ARG A 19 1.55 -9.45 -2.50
N GLU A 20 0.50 -9.39 -3.28
CA GLU A 20 0.51 -9.84 -4.68
C GLU A 20 1.34 -8.89 -5.53
N ALA A 21 1.22 -7.58 -5.32
CA ALA A 21 2.07 -6.57 -5.97
C ALA A 21 3.56 -6.79 -5.69
N SER A 22 3.95 -7.03 -4.44
CA SER A 22 5.35 -7.27 -4.06
C SER A 22 5.88 -8.57 -4.63
N LYS A 23 5.04 -9.62 -4.72
CA LYS A 23 5.39 -10.87 -5.38
C LYS A 23 5.67 -10.66 -6.87
N LEU A 24 4.79 -9.93 -7.57
CA LEU A 24 4.98 -9.59 -8.97
C LEU A 24 6.24 -8.74 -9.22
N CYS A 25 6.56 -7.81 -8.32
CA CYS A 25 7.82 -7.07 -8.35
C CYS A 25 9.05 -7.99 -8.21
N GLY A 26 8.96 -9.01 -7.36
CA GLY A 26 9.99 -10.05 -7.21
C GLY A 26 10.19 -10.84 -8.51
N GLU A 27 9.10 -11.31 -9.13
CA GLU A 27 9.12 -12.02 -10.41
C GLU A 27 9.67 -11.14 -11.56
N ALA A 28 9.28 -9.86 -11.61
CA ALA A 28 9.83 -8.90 -12.57
C ALA A 28 11.34 -8.70 -12.40
N SER A 29 11.83 -8.66 -11.15
CA SER A 29 13.26 -8.54 -10.85
C SER A 29 14.03 -9.81 -11.24
N GLU A 30 13.43 -11.00 -11.12
CA GLU A 30 13.98 -12.26 -11.56
C GLU A 30 14.13 -12.31 -13.10
N LEU A 31 13.08 -11.88 -13.81
CA LEU A 31 13.13 -11.75 -15.27
C LEU A 31 14.17 -10.71 -15.72
N GLY A 32 14.31 -9.60 -14.97
CA GLY A 32 15.36 -8.61 -15.18
C GLY A 32 16.78 -9.19 -15.03
N PHE A 33 16.97 -10.08 -14.05
CA PHE A 33 18.23 -10.82 -13.89
C PHE A 33 18.49 -11.77 -15.06
N GLY A 34 17.45 -12.49 -15.56
CA GLY A 34 17.52 -13.30 -16.76
C GLY A 34 17.92 -12.48 -17.99
N SER A 35 17.28 -11.31 -18.17
CA SER A 35 17.60 -10.38 -19.27
C SER A 35 19.04 -9.86 -19.20
N ALA A 36 19.54 -9.53 -18.00
CA ALA A 36 20.94 -9.11 -17.84
C ALA A 36 21.93 -10.20 -18.26
N LYS A 37 21.62 -11.49 -17.99
CA LYS A 37 22.44 -12.63 -18.43
C LYS A 37 22.47 -12.76 -19.96
N ALA A 38 21.37 -12.41 -20.65
CA ALA A 38 21.30 -12.44 -22.10
C ALA A 38 22.30 -11.47 -22.76
N GLY A 39 22.81 -10.48 -22.03
CA GLY A 39 23.90 -9.60 -22.50
C GLY A 39 25.24 -10.29 -22.79
N PHE A 40 25.40 -11.55 -22.38
CA PHE A 40 26.54 -12.39 -22.82
C PHE A 40 26.32 -13.11 -24.17
N LEU A 41 25.07 -13.11 -24.68
CA LEU A 41 24.73 -13.75 -25.90
C LEU A 41 24.93 -12.83 -27.10
N ALA A 42 24.98 -13.43 -28.32
CA ALA A 42 25.00 -12.67 -29.55
C ALA A 42 23.68 -11.89 -29.73
N SER A 43 23.79 -10.63 -30.17
CA SER A 43 22.64 -9.84 -30.61
C SER A 43 22.48 -9.90 -32.12
N VAL A 44 21.26 -10.08 -32.61
CA VAL A 44 20.89 -10.09 -34.01
C VAL A 44 19.97 -8.90 -34.26
N SER A 45 20.34 -8.03 -35.19
CA SER A 45 19.52 -6.90 -35.60
C SER A 45 19.23 -6.92 -37.08
N LEU A 46 17.97 -6.72 -37.42
CA LEU A 46 17.50 -6.53 -38.80
C LEU A 46 17.16 -5.06 -38.97
N THR A 47 17.78 -4.43 -39.97
CA THR A 47 17.54 -3.03 -40.33
C THR A 47 16.96 -2.98 -41.74
N ALA A 48 15.91 -2.18 -41.92
CA ALA A 48 15.35 -1.85 -43.22
C ALA A 48 15.30 -0.33 -43.35
N GLY A 49 15.80 0.18 -44.45
CA GLY A 49 15.82 1.60 -44.73
C GLY A 49 15.29 1.88 -46.14
N ILE A 50 14.50 2.95 -46.23
CA ILE A 50 14.06 3.53 -47.50
C ILE A 50 14.52 4.98 -47.47
N GLY A 51 15.21 5.40 -48.53
CA GLY A 51 15.74 6.74 -48.62
C GLY A 51 15.75 7.28 -50.03
N THR A 52 15.79 8.59 -50.13
CA THR A 52 16.08 9.30 -51.38
C THR A 52 16.97 10.48 -51.03
N ASN A 53 17.80 10.89 -51.96
CA ASN A 53 18.72 12.00 -51.82
C ASN A 53 18.34 13.15 -52.76
N HIS A 54 18.37 14.36 -52.24
CA HIS A 54 18.26 15.60 -53.04
C HIS A 54 19.49 16.44 -52.82
N THR A 55 20.09 16.93 -53.93
CA THR A 55 21.24 17.80 -53.90
C THR A 55 20.88 19.11 -54.60
N SER A 56 20.98 20.22 -53.86
CA SER A 56 20.77 21.58 -54.41
C SER A 56 21.92 21.93 -55.36
N GLY A 57 21.60 22.52 -56.54
CA GLY A 57 22.61 22.92 -57.54
C GLY A 57 22.95 21.86 -58.56
N SER A 58 22.21 20.77 -58.69
CA SER A 58 22.31 19.84 -59.81
C SER A 58 21.37 20.22 -60.94
N ASP A 59 21.72 19.82 -62.16
CA ASP A 59 20.93 20.09 -63.37
C ASP A 59 19.63 19.30 -63.48
N PHE A 60 19.36 18.42 -62.53
CA PHE A 60 18.15 17.56 -62.48
C PHE A 60 17.05 18.19 -61.61
N THR A 61 15.81 18.09 -62.11
CA THR A 61 14.61 18.53 -61.41
C THR A 61 14.41 17.73 -60.13
N PHE A 62 13.83 18.34 -59.08
CA PHE A 62 13.53 17.67 -57.79
C PHE A 62 12.83 16.31 -57.98
N GLY A 63 11.83 16.22 -58.86
CA GLY A 63 11.12 14.99 -59.11
C GLY A 63 11.99 13.88 -59.75
N GLU A 64 12.93 14.26 -60.61
CA GLU A 64 13.88 13.33 -61.21
C GLU A 64 14.92 12.85 -60.20
N GLN A 65 15.39 13.76 -59.32
CA GLN A 65 16.31 13.36 -58.27
C GLN A 65 15.65 12.40 -57.25
N VAL A 66 14.41 12.64 -56.82
CA VAL A 66 13.68 11.77 -55.94
C VAL A 66 13.46 10.38 -56.57
N LYS A 67 13.11 10.37 -57.86
CA LYS A 67 12.89 9.10 -58.60
C LYS A 67 14.17 8.32 -58.81
N ASN A 68 15.25 8.97 -59.19
CA ASN A 68 16.54 8.35 -59.45
C ASN A 68 17.37 8.08 -58.20
N GLY A 69 17.11 8.87 -57.08
CA GLY A 69 17.76 8.71 -55.79
C GLY A 69 17.10 7.68 -54.88
N TRP A 70 16.05 7.01 -55.32
CA TRP A 70 15.35 6.00 -54.53
C TRP A 70 16.27 4.83 -54.19
N ASN A 71 16.47 4.61 -52.91
CA ASN A 71 17.38 3.60 -52.37
C ASN A 71 16.64 2.77 -51.29
N ASN A 72 16.69 1.46 -51.45
CA ASN A 72 16.18 0.51 -50.48
C ASN A 72 17.35 -0.31 -49.95
N SER A 73 17.47 -0.37 -48.62
CA SER A 73 18.51 -1.15 -47.96
C SER A 73 17.89 -2.09 -46.94
N ILE A 74 18.34 -3.35 -46.98
CA ILE A 74 18.04 -4.33 -45.94
C ILE A 74 19.39 -4.84 -45.42
N GLY A 75 19.58 -4.72 -44.11
CA GLY A 75 20.80 -5.16 -43.44
C GLY A 75 20.50 -6.12 -42.31
N LEU A 76 21.25 -7.21 -42.22
CA LEU A 76 21.27 -8.14 -41.11
C LEU A 76 22.64 -8.01 -40.43
N SER A 77 22.66 -7.69 -39.16
CA SER A 77 23.91 -7.63 -38.38
C SER A 77 23.84 -8.57 -37.17
N ILE A 78 24.92 -9.32 -36.99
CA ILE A 78 25.11 -10.21 -35.82
C ILE A 78 26.32 -9.68 -35.06
N SER A 79 26.11 -9.33 -33.77
CA SER A 79 27.16 -8.80 -32.90
C SER A 79 27.39 -9.77 -31.73
N VAL A 80 28.61 -10.26 -31.60
CA VAL A 80 29.03 -11.15 -30.51
C VAL A 80 30.01 -10.39 -29.63
N PRO A 81 29.63 -10.04 -28.38
CA PRO A 81 30.53 -9.33 -27.45
C PRO A 81 31.61 -10.28 -26.93
N ILE A 82 32.87 -10.15 -27.42
CA ILE A 82 34.00 -10.92 -26.91
C ILE A 82 34.60 -10.29 -25.68
N PHE A 83 34.75 -8.96 -25.67
CA PHE A 83 35.26 -8.20 -24.57
C PHE A 83 34.54 -6.86 -24.46
N ASN A 84 33.91 -6.58 -23.31
CA ASN A 84 33.15 -5.36 -23.06
C ASN A 84 33.52 -4.68 -21.74
N ASN A 85 34.81 -4.74 -21.35
CA ASN A 85 35.33 -4.09 -20.16
C ASN A 85 34.52 -4.44 -18.87
N ARG A 86 34.07 -5.69 -18.74
CA ARG A 86 33.25 -6.21 -17.61
C ARG A 86 31.84 -5.59 -17.46
N GLN A 87 31.38 -4.79 -18.42
CA GLN A 87 30.07 -4.12 -18.31
C GLN A 87 28.94 -5.14 -18.13
N THR A 88 28.88 -6.19 -18.94
CA THR A 88 27.85 -7.22 -18.82
C THR A 88 27.95 -7.96 -17.50
N LYS A 89 29.16 -8.28 -17.04
CA LYS A 89 29.35 -8.93 -15.73
C LYS A 89 28.85 -8.08 -14.59
N SER A 90 29.17 -6.78 -14.57
CA SER A 90 28.70 -5.84 -13.57
C SER A 90 27.20 -5.64 -13.62
N ALA A 91 26.60 -5.61 -14.85
CA ALA A 91 25.15 -5.54 -15.02
C ALA A 91 24.43 -6.76 -14.44
N VAL A 92 24.97 -7.96 -14.67
CA VAL A 92 24.44 -9.22 -14.12
C VAL A 92 24.55 -9.25 -12.58
N GLU A 93 25.69 -8.83 -12.01
CA GLU A 93 25.87 -8.75 -10.55
C GLU A 93 24.91 -7.74 -9.93
N LYS A 94 24.74 -6.57 -10.54
CA LYS A 94 23.75 -5.55 -10.13
C LYS A 94 22.33 -6.08 -10.18
N ALA A 95 21.93 -6.75 -11.26
CA ALA A 95 20.60 -7.33 -11.40
C ALA A 95 20.36 -8.46 -10.38
N LYS A 96 21.39 -9.25 -10.05
CA LYS A 96 21.34 -10.27 -8.99
C LYS A 96 21.08 -9.63 -7.62
N LEU A 97 21.81 -8.57 -7.28
CA LEU A 97 21.60 -7.84 -6.02
C LEU A 97 20.20 -7.22 -5.97
N GLN A 98 19.71 -6.67 -7.08
CA GLN A 98 18.36 -6.12 -7.18
C GLN A 98 17.29 -7.19 -6.93
N TYR A 99 17.46 -8.39 -7.48
CA TYR A 99 16.57 -9.53 -7.22
C TYR A 99 16.59 -9.94 -5.74
N GLN A 100 17.77 -10.03 -5.12
CA GLN A 100 17.89 -10.34 -3.69
C GLN A 100 17.23 -9.25 -2.82
N THR A 101 17.41 -7.98 -3.18
CA THR A 101 16.76 -6.86 -2.50
C THR A 101 15.23 -6.97 -2.60
N SER A 102 14.69 -7.30 -3.77
CA SER A 102 13.23 -7.50 -3.97
C SER A 102 12.68 -8.62 -3.08
N GLN A 103 13.43 -9.71 -2.92
CA GLN A 103 13.04 -10.81 -2.02
C GLN A 103 13.01 -10.38 -0.55
N LEU A 104 14.01 -9.61 -0.12
CA LEU A 104 14.05 -9.08 1.26
C LEU A 104 12.94 -8.06 1.50
N THR A 105 12.65 -7.19 0.52
CA THR A 105 11.54 -6.24 0.57
C THR A 105 10.20 -6.97 0.72
N LEU A 106 9.98 -8.06 -0.03
CA LEU A 106 8.77 -8.88 0.12
C LEU A 106 8.61 -9.44 1.54
N LEU A 107 9.70 -9.94 2.14
CA LEU A 107 9.69 -10.43 3.53
C LEU A 107 9.41 -9.32 4.54
N ASP A 108 9.97 -8.13 4.33
CA ASP A 108 9.78 -6.98 5.21
C ASP A 108 8.34 -6.47 5.13
N GLU A 109 7.79 -6.36 3.92
CA GLU A 109 6.38 -5.99 3.73
C GLU A 109 5.41 -7.00 4.35
N GLN A 110 5.70 -8.30 4.26
CA GLN A 110 4.89 -9.33 4.92
C GLN A 110 4.90 -9.17 6.45
N LYS A 111 6.06 -8.89 7.04
CA LYS A 111 6.19 -8.65 8.49
C LYS A 111 5.48 -7.37 8.93
N THR A 112 5.64 -6.31 8.14
CA THR A 112 4.99 -5.01 8.39
C THR A 112 3.47 -5.14 8.31
N LEU A 113 2.96 -5.85 7.31
CA LEU A 113 1.53 -6.10 7.17
C LEU A 113 0.99 -6.93 8.35
N TYR A 114 1.71 -7.98 8.77
CA TYR A 114 1.34 -8.78 9.93
C TYR A 114 1.25 -7.91 11.20
N LYS A 115 2.28 -7.09 11.45
CA LYS A 115 2.31 -6.16 12.59
C LYS A 115 1.15 -5.15 12.55
N THR A 116 0.82 -4.63 11.36
CA THR A 116 -0.30 -3.68 11.19
C THR A 116 -1.63 -4.34 11.53
N ILE A 117 -1.87 -5.56 11.06
CA ILE A 117 -3.11 -6.29 11.32
C ILE A 117 -3.24 -6.67 12.81
N GLU A 118 -2.13 -7.11 13.42
CA GLU A 118 -2.07 -7.39 14.86
C GLU A 118 -2.38 -6.13 15.68
N GLY A 119 -1.78 -4.98 15.31
CA GLY A 119 -2.08 -3.69 15.95
C GLY A 119 -3.56 -3.32 15.83
N LEU A 120 -4.15 -3.45 14.65
CA LEU A 120 -5.58 -3.17 14.44
C LEU A 120 -6.49 -4.09 15.24
N TRP A 121 -6.11 -5.36 15.42
CA TRP A 121 -6.85 -6.29 16.26
C TRP A 121 -6.82 -5.88 17.73
N LEU A 122 -5.64 -5.50 18.24
CA LEU A 122 -5.47 -5.01 19.61
C LEU A 122 -6.26 -3.72 19.83
N ASP A 123 -6.22 -2.79 18.87
CA ASP A 123 -6.96 -1.54 18.92
C ASP A 123 -8.48 -1.77 18.91
N ALA A 124 -8.97 -2.70 18.09
CA ALA A 124 -10.38 -3.06 18.05
C ALA A 124 -10.84 -3.67 19.40
N ASN A 125 -10.04 -4.57 19.97
CA ASN A 125 -10.33 -5.18 21.26
C ASN A 125 -10.31 -4.14 22.40
N SER A 126 -9.30 -3.26 22.42
CA SER A 126 -9.21 -2.17 23.39
C SER A 126 -10.37 -1.18 23.27
N ALA A 127 -10.77 -0.83 22.05
CA ALA A 127 -11.90 0.06 21.80
C ALA A 127 -13.23 -0.54 22.28
N GLN A 128 -13.44 -1.84 22.10
CA GLN A 128 -14.62 -2.53 22.63
C GLN A 128 -14.66 -2.52 24.17
N GLN A 129 -13.52 -2.74 24.82
CA GLN A 129 -13.43 -2.67 26.30
C GLN A 129 -13.69 -1.25 26.81
N ARG A 130 -13.13 -0.24 26.14
CA ARG A 130 -13.39 1.17 26.48
C ARG A 130 -14.86 1.53 26.31
N TYR A 131 -15.53 1.05 25.27
CA TYR A 131 -16.95 1.28 25.07
C TYR A 131 -17.78 0.64 26.19
N ALA A 132 -17.48 -0.60 26.60
CA ALA A 132 -18.15 -1.25 27.72
C ALA A 132 -17.96 -0.46 29.04
N ALA A 133 -16.72 -0.02 29.33
CA ALA A 133 -16.45 0.80 30.51
C ALA A 133 -17.16 2.16 30.48
N ALA A 134 -17.28 2.78 29.30
CA ALA A 134 -17.99 4.06 29.16
C ALA A 134 -19.50 3.93 29.40
N ILE A 135 -20.12 2.78 29.10
CA ILE A 135 -21.53 2.49 29.44
C ILE A 135 -21.70 2.47 30.95
N GLU A 136 -20.85 1.74 31.67
CA GLU A 136 -20.90 1.67 33.13
C GLU A 136 -20.64 3.03 33.80
N LYS A 137 -19.67 3.79 33.27
CA LYS A 137 -19.39 5.14 33.73
C LYS A 137 -20.60 6.07 33.56
N LEU A 138 -21.26 6.02 32.37
CA LEU A 138 -22.47 6.83 32.15
C LEU A 138 -23.58 6.46 33.13
N HIS A 139 -23.83 5.17 33.35
CA HIS A 139 -24.84 4.70 34.29
C HIS A 139 -24.57 5.22 35.73
N SER A 140 -23.34 5.07 36.22
CA SER A 140 -22.95 5.53 37.53
C SER A 140 -23.04 7.05 37.67
N THR A 141 -22.60 7.80 36.65
CA THR A 141 -22.65 9.27 36.65
C THR A 141 -24.07 9.79 36.58
N GLN A 142 -24.94 9.13 35.85
CA GLN A 142 -26.36 9.45 35.77
C GLN A 142 -27.04 9.27 37.13
N THR A 143 -26.80 8.15 37.80
CA THR A 143 -27.33 7.89 39.17
C THR A 143 -26.83 8.93 40.16
N SER A 144 -25.54 9.30 40.09
CA SER A 144 -24.98 10.38 40.94
C SER A 144 -25.67 11.71 40.69
N TYR A 145 -25.88 12.09 39.44
CA TYR A 145 -26.55 13.33 39.07
C TYR A 145 -28.00 13.35 39.58
N GLU A 146 -28.76 12.27 39.42
CA GLU A 146 -30.14 12.14 39.91
C GLU A 146 -30.18 12.31 41.43
N LEU A 147 -29.30 11.65 42.19
CA LEU A 147 -29.21 11.76 43.62
C LEU A 147 -28.89 13.20 44.08
N VAL A 148 -27.88 13.84 43.45
CA VAL A 148 -27.50 15.22 43.81
C VAL A 148 -28.61 16.19 43.42
N SER A 149 -29.35 15.95 42.31
CA SER A 149 -30.51 16.76 41.92
C SER A 149 -31.65 16.69 42.94
N GLU A 150 -31.97 15.49 43.47
CA GLU A 150 -32.95 15.32 44.54
C GLU A 150 -32.51 16.01 45.82
N GLN A 151 -31.24 15.88 46.23
CA GLN A 151 -30.68 16.54 47.40
C GLN A 151 -30.69 18.08 47.26
N PHE A 152 -30.44 18.59 46.04
CA PHE A 152 -30.55 20.02 45.77
C PHE A 152 -31.98 20.53 45.91
N ASN A 153 -32.96 19.79 45.38
CA ASN A 153 -34.39 20.12 45.52
C ASN A 153 -34.84 20.09 46.98
N ALA A 154 -34.25 19.23 47.81
CA ALA A 154 -34.47 19.17 49.24
C ALA A 154 -33.69 20.24 50.06
N GLY A 155 -32.91 21.11 49.36
CA GLY A 155 -32.12 22.17 50.01
C GLY A 155 -30.84 21.69 50.72
N MET A 156 -30.45 20.43 50.54
CA MET A 156 -29.28 19.82 51.18
C MET A 156 -27.96 20.03 50.41
N LYS A 157 -28.03 20.41 49.14
CA LYS A 157 -26.88 20.65 48.26
C LYS A 157 -26.93 22.04 47.65
N ASN A 158 -25.77 22.55 47.23
CA ASN A 158 -25.67 23.86 46.60
C ASN A 158 -25.64 23.76 45.07
N THR A 159 -25.83 24.90 44.39
CA THR A 159 -25.85 24.98 42.90
C THR A 159 -24.52 24.55 42.26
N VAL A 160 -23.38 24.77 42.93
CA VAL A 160 -22.05 24.40 42.40
C VAL A 160 -21.91 22.89 42.32
N GLU A 161 -22.37 22.16 43.37
CA GLU A 161 -22.34 20.71 43.39
C GLU A 161 -23.24 20.12 42.29
N LEU A 162 -24.47 20.63 42.13
CA LEU A 162 -25.39 20.23 41.06
C LEU A 162 -24.77 20.46 39.66
N LEU A 163 -24.17 21.64 39.46
CA LEU A 163 -23.54 21.98 38.19
C LEU A 163 -22.32 21.10 37.90
N THR A 164 -21.56 20.75 38.93
CA THR A 164 -20.41 19.83 38.80
C THR A 164 -20.87 18.46 38.35
N GLU A 165 -21.90 17.88 38.98
CA GLU A 165 -22.42 16.56 38.59
C GLU A 165 -23.07 16.60 37.22
N LYS A 166 -23.73 17.69 36.82
CA LYS A 166 -24.24 17.86 35.47
C LYS A 166 -23.12 17.88 34.44
N ASN A 167 -22.01 18.55 34.71
CA ASN A 167 -20.84 18.56 33.83
C ASN A 167 -20.21 17.15 33.71
N ASN A 168 -20.10 16.42 34.84
CA ASN A 168 -19.62 15.04 34.87
C ASN A 168 -20.51 14.12 33.99
N LEU A 169 -21.83 14.28 34.06
CA LEU A 169 -22.78 13.54 33.24
C LEU A 169 -22.60 13.87 31.75
N LEU A 170 -22.50 15.15 31.38
CA LEU A 170 -22.26 15.55 29.98
C LEU A 170 -20.94 15.00 29.44
N GLN A 171 -19.89 15.02 30.27
CA GLN A 171 -18.60 14.44 29.91
C GLN A 171 -18.69 12.92 29.69
N ALA A 172 -19.40 12.20 30.57
CA ALA A 172 -19.61 10.77 30.42
C ALA A 172 -20.44 10.44 29.17
N GLN A 173 -21.44 11.23 28.82
CA GLN A 173 -22.20 11.08 27.55
C GLN A 173 -21.32 11.28 26.33
N GLN A 174 -20.46 12.31 26.33
CA GLN A 174 -19.50 12.56 25.24
C GLN A 174 -18.49 11.42 25.10
N GLU A 175 -17.95 10.92 26.21
CA GLU A 175 -17.01 9.80 26.21
C GLU A 175 -17.64 8.51 25.70
N LEU A 176 -18.91 8.22 26.06
CA LEU A 176 -19.66 7.10 25.50
C LEU A 176 -19.80 7.20 23.99
N LEU A 177 -20.19 8.37 23.50
CA LEU A 177 -20.38 8.61 22.07
C LEU A 177 -19.06 8.42 21.29
N GLN A 178 -17.98 9.00 21.81
CA GLN A 178 -16.65 8.88 21.22
C GLN A 178 -16.15 7.42 21.22
N SER A 179 -16.27 6.71 22.33
CA SER A 179 -15.84 5.31 22.44
C SER A 179 -16.66 4.39 21.54
N LYS A 180 -17.97 4.64 21.37
CA LYS A 180 -18.84 3.92 20.45
C LYS A 180 -18.35 4.03 19.00
N TYR A 181 -18.10 5.24 18.52
CA TYR A 181 -17.64 5.46 17.15
C TYR A 181 -16.23 4.94 16.92
N MET A 182 -15.33 5.03 17.90
CA MET A 182 -14.00 4.42 17.83
C MET A 182 -14.06 2.90 17.76
N ALA A 183 -14.95 2.25 18.51
CA ALA A 183 -15.15 0.81 18.44
C ALA A 183 -15.68 0.36 17.05
N ILE A 184 -16.62 1.13 16.48
CA ILE A 184 -17.14 0.88 15.13
C ILE A 184 -16.03 1.04 14.10
N LEU A 185 -15.28 2.17 14.15
CA LEU A 185 -14.19 2.45 13.20
C LEU A 185 -13.14 1.34 13.20
N ASN A 186 -12.61 0.99 14.38
CA ASN A 186 -11.57 -0.02 14.49
C ASN A 186 -12.07 -1.41 14.03
N THR A 187 -13.34 -1.74 14.31
CA THR A 187 -13.94 -2.99 13.82
C THR A 187 -14.08 -3.01 12.30
N GLN A 188 -14.45 -1.89 11.68
CA GLN A 188 -14.59 -1.79 10.23
C GLN A 188 -13.21 -1.79 9.53
N LEU A 189 -12.19 -1.13 10.11
CA LEU A 189 -10.82 -1.22 9.62
C LEU A 189 -10.30 -2.65 9.63
N LEU A 190 -10.59 -3.39 10.70
CA LEU A 190 -10.20 -4.79 10.81
C LEU A 190 -10.87 -5.65 9.72
N LYS A 191 -12.17 -5.46 9.46
CA LYS A 191 -12.92 -6.13 8.38
C LYS A 191 -12.38 -5.77 7.00
N PHE A 192 -12.00 -4.51 6.77
CA PHE A 192 -11.39 -4.08 5.51
C PHE A 192 -10.12 -4.89 5.19
N TYR A 193 -9.24 -5.10 6.18
CA TYR A 193 -8.05 -5.94 5.99
C TYR A 193 -8.38 -7.44 5.85
N GLN A 194 -9.61 -7.87 6.13
CA GLN A 194 -10.11 -9.20 5.78
C GLN A 194 -10.58 -9.32 4.32
N GLY A 195 -10.70 -8.20 3.63
CA GLY A 195 -11.25 -8.12 2.28
C GLY A 195 -12.77 -7.94 2.23
N ASP A 196 -13.41 -7.64 3.38
CA ASP A 196 -14.82 -7.32 3.44
C ASP A 196 -15.06 -5.86 3.03
N LYS A 197 -16.23 -5.60 2.43
CA LYS A 197 -16.63 -4.23 2.10
C LYS A 197 -16.93 -3.46 3.37
N ILE A 198 -16.47 -2.19 3.44
CA ILE A 198 -16.82 -1.28 4.52
C ILE A 198 -18.32 -0.98 4.39
N THR A 199 -19.10 -1.36 5.40
CA THR A 199 -20.52 -0.98 5.56
C THR A 199 -20.62 -0.16 6.83
N LEU A 200 -20.98 1.11 6.71
CA LEU A 200 -21.27 2.04 7.81
C LEU A 200 -22.68 1.84 8.33
#